data_d6e6aa30b857d6c56e22fa12b6278345
#
_entry.id   d6e6aa30b857d6c56e22fa12b6278345
#
_cell.length_a   1.000
_cell.length_b   1.000
_cell.length_c   1.000
_cell.angle_alpha   90.00
_cell.angle_beta   90.00
_cell.angle_gamma   90.00
#
_symmetry.space_group_name_H-M   'P 1'
#
loop_
_entity.id
_entity.type
_entity.pdbx_description
1 polymer ?
#
loop_
_entity_poly.entity_id
_entity_poly.type
_entity_poly.pdbx_seq_one_letter_code
_entity_poly.pdbx_strand_id
1 'polypeptide(L)'
;MRTQPRFDDLHQWLRWRVNDLSVVHRTANPGTSMCLIWAHRSTEEQQLAYKAGRSKIDGIRRFSLHNYLPSLAADVWVYTNADPDDRDIYENRPPKSEGLRLQLLQRGSLKRWYIPMGKLAEEVGLESGALWRTFRDGPHVQVPKIERMKFLQHALATKGFDVGPIDGIIGRKTKAAIVGAERASGIKGRLRRGLMPVTPSLWKWLHQESVS
;
A
#
# COMPACT_ATOMS: atom_id res chain seq x y z
N MET A 1 18.05 -7.39 7.92
CA MET A 1 17.91 -8.19 6.67
C MET A 1 16.70 -7.64 5.96
N ARG A 2 16.76 -7.22 4.68
CA ARG A 2 15.62 -6.70 3.94
C ARG A 2 14.69 -7.88 3.67
N THR A 3 13.49 -7.90 4.24
CA THR A 3 12.46 -8.87 3.87
C THR A 3 12.09 -8.64 2.41
N GLN A 4 12.07 -9.71 1.61
CA GLN A 4 11.57 -9.59 0.24
C GLN A 4 10.09 -9.20 0.27
N PRO A 5 9.64 -8.27 -0.59
CA PRO A 5 8.24 -7.91 -0.65
C PRO A 5 7.42 -9.13 -1.06
N ARG A 6 6.33 -9.38 -0.32
CA ARG A 6 5.42 -10.49 -0.60
C ARG A 6 4.08 -9.92 -1.07
N PHE A 7 3.59 -10.43 -2.17
CA PHE A 7 2.27 -10.07 -2.68
C PHE A 7 1.17 -10.40 -1.65
N ASP A 8 1.37 -11.46 -0.88
CA ASP A 8 0.46 -11.87 0.19
C ASP A 8 0.42 -10.91 1.38
N ASP A 9 1.40 -10.04 1.53
CA ASP A 9 1.38 -9.00 2.55
C ASP A 9 0.43 -7.84 2.19
N LEU A 10 -0.02 -7.75 0.93
CA LEU A 10 -0.98 -6.75 0.49
C LEU A 10 -2.41 -7.13 0.92
N HIS A 11 -3.21 -6.15 1.28
CA HIS A 11 -4.65 -6.33 1.40
C HIS A 11 -5.22 -6.89 0.08
N GLN A 12 -6.12 -7.87 0.16
CA GLN A 12 -6.61 -8.61 -1.01
C GLN A 12 -7.13 -7.70 -2.14
N TRP A 13 -7.89 -6.67 -1.79
CA TRP A 13 -8.37 -5.70 -2.76
C TRP A 13 -7.21 -4.95 -3.45
N LEU A 14 -6.18 -4.53 -2.70
CA LEU A 14 -5.00 -3.86 -3.25
C LEU A 14 -4.23 -4.79 -4.17
N ARG A 15 -4.11 -6.06 -3.81
CA ARG A 15 -3.48 -7.10 -4.63
C ARG A 15 -4.14 -7.20 -6.00
N TRP A 16 -5.48 -7.27 -6.04
CA TRP A 16 -6.22 -7.29 -7.30
C TRP A 16 -6.00 -6.04 -8.13
N ARG A 17 -6.08 -4.85 -7.51
CA ARG A 17 -5.89 -3.58 -8.23
C ARG A 17 -4.47 -3.38 -8.75
N VAL A 18 -3.45 -3.84 -8.03
CA VAL A 18 -2.06 -3.83 -8.52
C VAL A 18 -1.88 -4.79 -9.70
N ASN A 19 -2.57 -5.93 -9.68
CA ASN A 19 -2.60 -6.83 -10.84
C ASN A 19 -3.31 -6.19 -12.04
N ASP A 20 -4.51 -5.61 -11.85
CA ASP A 20 -5.21 -4.87 -12.91
C ASP A 20 -4.32 -3.76 -13.49
N LEU A 21 -3.65 -3.00 -12.63
CA LEU A 21 -2.70 -1.96 -13.05
C LEU A 21 -1.59 -2.53 -13.92
N SER A 22 -1.03 -3.69 -13.56
CA SER A 22 0.00 -4.35 -14.35
C SER A 22 -0.48 -4.72 -15.75
N VAL A 23 -1.71 -5.24 -15.84
CA VAL A 23 -2.33 -5.61 -17.12
C VAL A 23 -2.55 -4.37 -18.00
N VAL A 24 -3.21 -3.34 -17.48
CA VAL A 24 -3.49 -2.13 -18.28
C VAL A 24 -2.22 -1.36 -18.61
N HIS A 25 -1.23 -1.36 -17.72
CA HIS A 25 0.06 -0.73 -17.99
C HIS A 25 0.79 -1.39 -19.16
N ARG A 26 0.87 -2.72 -19.18
CA ARG A 26 1.51 -3.49 -20.25
C ARG A 26 0.82 -3.30 -21.59
N THR A 27 -0.52 -3.24 -21.58
CA THR A 27 -1.31 -2.97 -22.79
C THR A 27 -1.05 -1.57 -23.35
N ALA A 28 -0.98 -0.56 -22.47
CA ALA A 28 -0.76 0.83 -22.86
C ALA A 28 0.72 1.14 -23.21
N ASN A 29 1.67 0.34 -22.71
CA ASN A 29 3.10 0.55 -22.86
C ASN A 29 3.81 -0.76 -23.27
N PRO A 30 3.65 -1.21 -24.51
CA PRO A 30 4.32 -2.42 -25.00
C PRO A 30 5.83 -2.36 -24.76
N GLY A 31 6.44 -3.47 -24.36
CA GLY A 31 7.87 -3.55 -24.04
C GLY A 31 8.24 -3.03 -22.64
N THR A 32 7.24 -2.78 -21.79
CA THR A 32 7.46 -2.48 -20.37
C THR A 32 6.69 -3.44 -19.48
N SER A 33 7.20 -3.65 -18.27
CA SER A 33 6.56 -4.44 -17.23
C SER A 33 6.65 -3.74 -15.86
N MET A 34 5.96 -4.30 -14.87
CA MET A 34 5.96 -3.79 -13.51
C MET A 34 6.42 -4.89 -12.55
N CYS A 35 7.13 -4.52 -11.48
CA CYS A 35 7.41 -5.42 -10.38
C CYS A 35 7.12 -4.76 -9.03
N LEU A 36 6.65 -5.56 -8.07
CA LEU A 36 6.44 -5.14 -6.69
C LEU A 36 7.81 -5.02 -6.00
N ILE A 37 8.10 -3.87 -5.39
CA ILE A 37 9.34 -3.64 -4.64
C ILE A 37 9.15 -3.47 -3.14
N TRP A 38 7.96 -3.02 -2.73
CA TRP A 38 7.55 -2.95 -1.34
C TRP A 38 6.06 -3.25 -1.21
N ALA A 39 5.72 -4.10 -0.24
CA ALA A 39 4.39 -4.31 0.28
C ALA A 39 4.34 -3.82 1.73
N HIS A 40 4.41 -4.74 2.69
CA HIS A 40 4.53 -4.40 4.09
C HIS A 40 5.94 -3.89 4.43
N ARG A 41 5.99 -2.92 5.35
CA ARG A 41 7.23 -2.36 5.90
C ARG A 41 7.13 -2.36 7.42
N SER A 42 8.07 -3.02 8.09
CA SER A 42 8.13 -2.99 9.55
C SER A 42 8.41 -1.57 10.08
N THR A 43 8.22 -1.36 11.37
CA THR A 43 8.55 -0.08 12.01
C THR A 43 10.03 0.26 11.85
N GLU A 44 10.90 -0.73 11.99
CA GLU A 44 12.36 -0.58 11.86
C GLU A 44 12.74 -0.20 10.42
N GLU A 45 12.18 -0.88 9.43
CA GLU A 45 12.39 -0.56 8.01
C GLU A 45 11.87 0.83 7.66
N GLN A 46 10.72 1.23 8.23
CA GLN A 46 10.18 2.58 8.07
C GLN A 46 11.10 3.63 8.67
N GLN A 47 11.67 3.38 9.84
CA GLN A 47 12.63 4.28 10.48
C GLN A 47 13.92 4.41 9.66
N LEU A 48 14.42 3.31 9.10
CA LEU A 48 15.56 3.35 8.19
C LEU A 48 15.28 4.16 6.93
N ALA A 49 14.07 4.04 6.36
CA ALA A 49 13.65 4.86 5.23
C ALA A 49 13.53 6.34 5.59
N TYR A 50 13.02 6.66 6.79
CA TYR A 50 12.90 8.03 7.31
C TYR A 50 14.29 8.65 7.56
N LYS A 51 15.17 7.94 8.26
CA LYS A 51 16.56 8.39 8.53
C LYS A 51 17.36 8.61 7.25
N ALA A 52 17.11 7.82 6.22
CA ALA A 52 17.74 7.95 4.90
C ALA A 52 17.09 9.03 4.02
N GLY A 53 16.13 9.83 4.53
CA GLY A 53 15.42 10.87 3.77
C GLY A 53 14.47 10.36 2.69
N ARG A 54 14.24 9.04 2.63
CA ARG A 54 13.37 8.40 1.63
C ARG A 54 11.89 8.40 2.05
N SER A 55 11.58 8.77 3.29
CA SER A 55 10.23 8.90 3.80
C SER A 55 10.08 10.16 4.66
N LYS A 56 8.91 10.77 4.63
CA LYS A 56 8.50 11.85 5.53
C LYS A 56 7.81 11.34 6.80
N ILE A 57 7.64 10.02 6.93
CA ILE A 57 6.92 9.34 8.00
C ILE A 57 7.89 8.48 8.78
N ASP A 58 7.91 8.64 10.13
CA ASP A 58 8.86 7.98 11.03
C ASP A 58 8.46 6.55 11.42
N GLY A 59 7.20 6.16 11.21
CA GLY A 59 6.69 4.85 11.61
C GLY A 59 6.46 4.68 13.12
N ILE A 60 6.57 5.76 13.92
CA ILE A 60 6.33 5.76 15.37
C ILE A 60 5.19 6.70 15.72
N ARG A 61 5.34 8.00 15.41
CA ARG A 61 4.33 9.04 15.66
C ARG A 61 3.33 9.12 14.54
N ARG A 62 3.76 8.79 13.34
CA ARG A 62 2.96 8.73 12.12
C ARG A 62 3.27 7.43 11.38
N PHE A 63 2.23 6.74 10.91
CA PHE A 63 2.36 5.48 10.19
C PHE A 63 2.12 5.67 8.70
N SER A 64 3.00 5.07 7.89
CA SER A 64 2.79 4.87 6.46
C SER A 64 1.76 3.77 6.24
N LEU A 65 1.06 3.78 5.11
CA LEU A 65 0.15 2.68 4.74
C LEU A 65 0.87 1.35 4.51
N HIS A 66 2.18 1.38 4.28
CA HIS A 66 3.03 0.18 4.28
C HIS A 66 3.22 -0.45 5.67
N ASN A 67 2.97 0.29 6.76
CA ASN A 67 3.13 -0.27 8.12
C ASN A 67 1.95 -1.14 8.56
N TYR A 68 0.86 -1.15 7.81
CA TYR A 68 -0.30 -1.97 8.07
C TYR A 68 -0.10 -3.37 7.49
N LEU A 69 -0.59 -4.42 8.17
CA LEU A 69 -0.57 -5.79 7.70
C LEU A 69 -1.97 -6.39 7.88
N PRO A 70 -2.69 -6.70 6.78
CA PRO A 70 -2.29 -6.58 5.37
C PRO A 70 -2.05 -5.12 4.95
N SER A 71 -1.07 -4.91 4.05
CA SER A 71 -0.62 -3.58 3.63
C SER A 71 -1.67 -2.88 2.77
N LEU A 72 -1.79 -1.56 2.98
CA LEU A 72 -2.70 -0.67 2.25
C LEU A 72 -1.98 0.18 1.20
N ALA A 73 -0.67 -0.06 1.00
CA ALA A 73 0.13 0.56 -0.03
C ALA A 73 1.12 -0.45 -0.64
N ALA A 74 1.52 -0.18 -1.86
CA ALA A 74 2.54 -0.91 -2.60
C ALA A 74 3.45 0.09 -3.32
N ASP A 75 4.75 -0.22 -3.38
CA ASP A 75 5.66 0.45 -4.31
C ASP A 75 5.95 -0.50 -5.46
N VAL A 76 5.76 -0.02 -6.68
CA VAL A 76 5.95 -0.78 -7.92
C VAL A 76 6.96 -0.08 -8.83
N TRP A 77 7.86 -0.85 -9.41
CA TRP A 77 8.77 -0.32 -10.42
C TRP A 77 8.27 -0.65 -11.81
N VAL A 78 8.41 0.31 -12.71
CA VAL A 78 8.28 0.11 -14.15
C VAL A 78 9.67 -0.14 -14.71
N TYR A 79 9.82 -1.17 -15.52
CA TYR A 79 11.06 -1.50 -16.21
C TYR A 79 10.80 -1.85 -17.67
N THR A 80 11.82 -1.70 -18.52
CA THR A 80 11.74 -2.11 -19.92
C THR A 80 12.03 -3.60 -20.03
N ASN A 81 11.16 -4.34 -20.69
CA ASN A 81 11.36 -5.74 -20.98
C ASN A 81 12.31 -5.89 -22.16
N ALA A 82 13.41 -6.57 -21.92
CA ALA A 82 14.20 -7.17 -23.01
C ALA A 82 13.56 -8.50 -23.45
N ASP A 83 12.73 -9.11 -22.61
CA ASP A 83 12.02 -10.36 -22.85
C ASP A 83 10.50 -10.12 -22.84
N PRO A 84 9.81 -10.26 -24.01
CA PRO A 84 8.36 -10.09 -24.09
C PRO A 84 7.58 -11.17 -23.33
N ASP A 85 8.21 -12.26 -22.92
CA ASP A 85 7.60 -13.34 -22.15
C ASP A 85 7.73 -13.19 -20.63
N ASP A 86 8.47 -12.16 -20.15
CA ASP A 86 8.53 -11.82 -18.73
C ASP A 86 7.19 -11.20 -18.27
N ARG A 87 6.24 -12.08 -17.97
CA ARG A 87 4.82 -11.73 -17.73
C ARG A 87 4.47 -11.54 -16.27
N ASP A 88 5.41 -11.72 -15.34
CA ASP A 88 5.00 -11.96 -13.97
C ASP A 88 5.39 -10.86 -13.01
N ILE A 89 4.39 -10.00 -12.66
CA ILE A 89 4.48 -9.09 -11.52
C ILE A 89 4.66 -9.87 -10.20
N TYR A 90 4.35 -11.17 -10.19
CA TYR A 90 4.46 -12.07 -9.05
C TYR A 90 5.87 -12.60 -8.85
N GLU A 91 6.69 -12.64 -9.88
CA GLU A 91 8.12 -12.92 -9.73
C GLU A 91 8.83 -11.72 -9.15
N ASN A 92 8.80 -11.57 -7.85
CA ASN A 92 9.48 -10.57 -7.02
C ASN A 92 11.01 -10.43 -7.29
N ARG A 93 11.41 -10.46 -8.54
CA ARG A 93 12.79 -10.31 -8.95
C ARG A 93 12.97 -8.93 -9.57
N PRO A 94 13.65 -7.99 -8.87
CA PRO A 94 14.17 -6.84 -9.56
C PRO A 94 15.05 -7.34 -10.69
N PRO A 95 15.02 -6.68 -11.87
CA PRO A 95 15.84 -7.09 -13.01
C PRO A 95 17.27 -7.37 -12.57
N LYS A 96 17.81 -8.52 -12.97
CA LYS A 96 19.13 -9.03 -12.55
C LYS A 96 20.30 -8.10 -12.92
N SER A 97 20.08 -7.15 -13.84
CA SER A 97 21.10 -6.19 -14.25
C SER A 97 20.99 -4.88 -13.45
N GLU A 98 22.03 -4.53 -12.73
CA GLU A 98 22.21 -3.23 -12.06
C GLU A 98 22.05 -2.03 -13.05
N GLY A 99 22.35 -2.23 -14.32
CA GLY A 99 22.21 -1.23 -15.38
C GLY A 99 20.76 -0.81 -15.63
N LEU A 100 19.80 -1.73 -15.61
CA LEU A 100 18.36 -1.40 -15.72
C LEU A 100 17.84 -0.67 -14.48
N ARG A 101 18.35 -1.03 -13.31
CA ARG A 101 18.03 -0.36 -12.03
C ARG A 101 18.40 1.13 -12.05
N LEU A 102 19.53 1.48 -12.65
CA LEU A 102 20.02 2.85 -12.78
C LEU A 102 19.24 3.65 -13.84
N GLN A 103 18.76 3.04 -14.93
CA GLN A 103 17.94 3.72 -15.93
C GLN A 103 16.57 4.15 -15.39
N LEU A 104 15.99 3.39 -14.47
CA LEU A 104 14.69 3.69 -13.84
C LEU A 104 14.79 4.80 -12.79
N LEU A 105 15.96 5.02 -12.21
CA LEU A 105 16.24 6.06 -11.20
C LEU A 105 16.72 7.39 -11.82
N GLN A 106 16.89 7.47 -13.16
CA GLN A 106 17.37 8.69 -13.82
C GLN A 106 16.33 9.81 -13.81
N ARG A 107 16.83 11.06 -13.79
CA ARG A 107 16.06 12.31 -13.94
C ARG A 107 15.18 12.27 -15.20
N GLY A 108 13.94 11.96 -15.12
CA GLY A 108 13.02 11.81 -16.25
C GLY A 108 12.11 10.60 -16.11
N SER A 109 12.49 9.59 -15.31
CA SER A 109 11.67 8.41 -15.05
C SER A 109 10.29 8.78 -14.50
N LEU A 110 10.20 9.80 -13.64
CA LEU A 110 8.93 10.27 -13.10
C LEU A 110 7.96 10.70 -14.22
N LYS A 111 8.40 11.57 -15.15
CA LYS A 111 7.55 12.03 -16.25
C LYS A 111 7.27 10.94 -17.28
N ARG A 112 8.31 10.16 -17.62
CA ARG A 112 8.23 9.17 -18.70
C ARG A 112 7.41 7.95 -18.30
N TRP A 113 7.59 7.44 -17.08
CA TRP A 113 7.04 6.16 -16.65
C TRP A 113 5.98 6.27 -15.58
N TYR A 114 6.28 7.01 -14.49
CA TYR A 114 5.44 7.00 -13.31
C TYR A 114 4.22 7.92 -13.39
N ILE A 115 4.28 9.04 -14.12
CA ILE A 115 3.07 9.84 -14.33
C ILE A 115 2.06 9.12 -15.22
N PRO A 116 2.44 8.50 -16.37
CA PRO A 116 1.51 7.66 -17.13
C PRO A 116 0.97 6.48 -16.31
N MET A 117 1.84 5.75 -15.61
CA MET A 117 1.42 4.68 -14.71
C MET A 117 0.44 5.17 -13.64
N GLY A 118 0.70 6.34 -13.05
CA GLY A 118 -0.17 6.93 -12.04
C GLY A 118 -1.58 7.23 -12.55
N LYS A 119 -1.72 7.67 -13.78
CA LYS A 119 -3.03 7.85 -14.43
C LYS A 119 -3.77 6.52 -14.59
N LEU A 120 -3.08 5.49 -15.07
CA LEU A 120 -3.65 4.14 -15.17
C LEU A 120 -4.00 3.58 -13.77
N ALA A 121 -3.22 3.91 -12.75
CA ALA A 121 -3.54 3.53 -11.38
C ALA A 121 -4.87 4.15 -10.90
N GLU A 122 -5.15 5.41 -11.22
CA GLU A 122 -6.44 6.04 -10.92
C GLU A 122 -7.59 5.39 -11.69
N GLU A 123 -7.38 5.00 -12.95
CA GLU A 123 -8.40 4.31 -13.75
C GLU A 123 -8.79 2.95 -13.15
N VAL A 124 -7.84 2.24 -12.54
CA VAL A 124 -8.14 0.99 -11.82
C VAL A 124 -8.54 1.22 -10.34
N GLY A 125 -8.76 2.46 -9.93
CA GLY A 125 -9.29 2.83 -8.61
C GLY A 125 -8.23 2.95 -7.51
N LEU A 126 -6.94 3.04 -7.83
CA LEU A 126 -5.86 3.31 -6.87
C LEU A 126 -5.57 4.82 -6.76
N GLU A 127 -5.00 5.25 -5.64
CA GLU A 127 -4.31 6.54 -5.56
C GLU A 127 -2.82 6.35 -5.89
N SER A 128 -2.23 7.23 -6.72
CA SER A 128 -0.82 7.18 -7.06
C SER A 128 -0.03 8.36 -6.49
N GLY A 129 1.10 8.03 -5.85
CA GLY A 129 2.05 9.03 -5.36
C GLY A 129 2.72 9.83 -6.47
N ALA A 130 2.80 9.30 -7.69
CA ALA A 130 3.33 10.01 -8.85
C ALA A 130 2.51 11.27 -9.21
N LEU A 131 1.23 11.31 -8.83
CA LEU A 131 0.31 12.41 -9.11
C LEU A 131 0.15 13.41 -7.95
N TRP A 132 0.78 13.16 -6.79
CA TRP A 132 0.70 14.07 -5.66
C TRP A 132 1.33 15.43 -5.98
N ARG A 133 0.72 16.50 -5.44
CA ARG A 133 1.14 17.88 -5.72
C ARG A 133 2.46 18.29 -5.06
N THR A 134 2.67 17.86 -3.82
CA THR A 134 3.74 18.38 -2.96
C THR A 134 4.92 17.43 -2.79
N PHE A 135 4.68 16.15 -2.64
CA PHE A 135 5.72 15.14 -2.47
C PHE A 135 5.43 13.98 -3.41
N ARG A 136 5.93 14.09 -4.63
CA ARG A 136 5.74 13.04 -5.64
C ARG A 136 6.58 11.82 -5.30
N ASP A 137 5.92 10.69 -5.20
CA ASP A 137 6.52 9.38 -4.98
C ASP A 137 6.13 8.47 -6.16
N GLY A 138 7.04 8.40 -7.15
CA GLY A 138 6.75 7.74 -8.43
C GLY A 138 6.24 6.31 -8.29
N PRO A 139 6.96 5.42 -7.58
CA PRO A 139 6.58 4.02 -7.44
C PRO A 139 5.32 3.78 -6.61
N HIS A 140 4.92 4.74 -5.77
CA HIS A 140 3.91 4.54 -4.74
C HIS A 140 2.49 4.47 -5.31
N VAL A 141 1.77 3.40 -4.97
CA VAL A 141 0.32 3.27 -5.15
C VAL A 141 -0.34 2.83 -3.85
N GLN A 142 -1.56 3.29 -3.60
CA GLN A 142 -2.25 2.99 -2.34
C GLN A 142 -3.76 2.88 -2.51
N VAL A 143 -4.38 2.24 -1.53
CA VAL A 143 -5.84 2.18 -1.40
C VAL A 143 -6.39 3.59 -1.16
N PRO A 144 -7.43 4.05 -1.86
CA PRO A 144 -8.08 5.35 -1.62
C PRO A 144 -8.67 5.46 -0.21
N LYS A 145 -8.75 6.69 0.30
CA LYS A 145 -9.19 6.95 1.69
C LYS A 145 -10.54 6.32 2.01
N ILE A 146 -11.53 6.46 1.14
CA ILE A 146 -12.88 5.93 1.38
C ILE A 146 -12.84 4.41 1.50
N GLU A 147 -12.14 3.74 0.60
CA GLU A 147 -12.01 2.28 0.62
C GLU A 147 -11.28 1.78 1.87
N ARG A 148 -10.20 2.47 2.30
CA ARG A 148 -9.52 2.14 3.57
C ARG A 148 -10.47 2.20 4.77
N MET A 149 -11.36 3.20 4.80
CA MET A 149 -12.32 3.35 5.89
C MET A 149 -13.40 2.27 5.83
N LYS A 150 -13.88 1.89 4.64
CA LYS A 150 -14.79 0.75 4.47
C LYS A 150 -14.15 -0.56 4.94
N PHE A 151 -12.88 -0.80 4.60
CA PHE A 151 -12.18 -2.00 5.07
C PHE A 151 -12.06 -2.05 6.59
N LEU A 152 -11.79 -0.89 7.23
CA LEU A 152 -11.78 -0.82 8.69
C LEU A 152 -13.18 -1.10 9.29
N GLN A 153 -14.24 -0.49 8.73
CA GLN A 153 -15.61 -0.76 9.18
C GLN A 153 -15.95 -2.24 9.02
N HIS A 154 -15.61 -2.83 7.88
CA HIS A 154 -15.85 -4.26 7.63
C HIS A 154 -15.08 -5.14 8.63
N ALA A 155 -13.79 -4.89 8.87
CA ALA A 155 -12.98 -5.66 9.80
C ALA A 155 -13.51 -5.56 11.24
N LEU A 156 -13.97 -4.38 11.66
CA LEU A 156 -14.63 -4.18 12.95
C LEU A 156 -15.96 -4.96 13.05
N ALA A 157 -16.78 -4.89 12.00
CA ALA A 157 -18.05 -5.62 11.95
C ALA A 157 -17.86 -7.14 11.97
N THR A 158 -16.85 -7.67 11.27
CA THR A 158 -16.46 -9.10 11.30
C THR A 158 -16.06 -9.55 12.69
N LYS A 159 -15.49 -8.65 13.52
CA LYS A 159 -15.19 -8.91 14.94
C LYS A 159 -16.39 -8.71 15.87
N GLY A 160 -17.59 -8.45 15.33
CA GLY A 160 -18.83 -8.33 16.09
C GLY A 160 -19.12 -6.92 16.64
N PHE A 161 -18.39 -5.88 16.20
CA PHE A 161 -18.66 -4.51 16.64
C PHE A 161 -19.69 -3.80 15.73
N ASP A 162 -20.65 -3.08 16.32
CA ASP A 162 -21.60 -2.25 15.56
C ASP A 162 -20.90 -1.00 15.01
N VAL A 163 -20.67 -0.96 13.72
CA VAL A 163 -20.06 0.16 13.02
C VAL A 163 -21.08 1.09 12.33
N GLY A 164 -22.35 0.67 12.26
CA GLY A 164 -23.35 1.26 11.41
C GLY A 164 -23.14 0.92 9.92
N PRO A 165 -23.54 1.78 8.99
CA PRO A 165 -23.30 1.55 7.58
C PRO A 165 -21.80 1.45 7.25
N ILE A 166 -21.46 0.56 6.30
CA ILE A 166 -20.09 0.45 5.76
C ILE A 166 -19.99 1.40 4.57
N ASP A 167 -19.85 2.68 4.86
CA ASP A 167 -19.89 3.79 3.90
C ASP A 167 -18.55 4.53 3.72
N GLY A 168 -17.54 4.17 4.53
CA GLY A 168 -16.24 4.85 4.55
C GLY A 168 -16.23 6.12 5.41
N ILE A 169 -17.30 6.40 6.16
CA ILE A 169 -17.41 7.55 7.06
C ILE A 169 -17.18 7.10 8.51
N ILE A 170 -16.18 7.67 9.16
CA ILE A 170 -15.86 7.36 10.57
C ILE A 170 -16.80 8.16 11.49
N GLY A 171 -18.04 7.71 11.56
CA GLY A 171 -19.09 8.28 12.39
C GLY A 171 -19.00 7.86 13.87
N ARG A 172 -20.06 8.19 14.65
CA ARG A 172 -20.13 7.89 16.09
C ARG A 172 -20.03 6.39 16.38
N LYS A 173 -20.77 5.56 15.64
CA LYS A 173 -20.78 4.09 15.82
C LYS A 173 -19.41 3.50 15.51
N THR A 174 -18.80 3.85 14.37
CA THR A 174 -17.46 3.38 14.01
C THR A 174 -16.40 3.77 15.05
N LYS A 175 -16.47 5.01 15.59
CA LYS A 175 -15.59 5.44 16.70
C LYS A 175 -15.78 4.61 17.95
N ALA A 176 -17.03 4.30 18.32
CA ALA A 176 -17.35 3.42 19.46
C ALA A 176 -16.83 2.00 19.23
N ALA A 177 -16.99 1.46 18.01
CA ALA A 177 -16.47 0.16 17.60
C ALA A 177 -14.94 0.08 17.74
N ILE A 178 -14.20 1.13 17.32
CA ILE A 178 -12.74 1.20 17.51
C ILE A 178 -12.38 1.14 19.00
N VAL A 179 -13.11 1.87 19.87
CA VAL A 179 -12.89 1.81 21.33
C VAL A 179 -13.21 0.42 21.89
N GLY A 180 -14.27 -0.22 21.40
CA GLY A 180 -14.60 -1.61 21.75
C GLY A 180 -13.49 -2.58 21.39
N ALA A 181 -12.96 -2.45 20.16
CA ALA A 181 -11.86 -3.26 19.68
C ALA A 181 -10.55 -3.04 20.49
N GLU A 182 -10.24 -1.79 20.87
CA GLU A 182 -9.12 -1.48 21.77
C GLU A 182 -9.24 -2.22 23.11
N ARG A 183 -10.43 -2.23 23.69
CA ARG A 183 -10.69 -2.90 24.97
C ARG A 183 -10.60 -4.42 24.83
N ALA A 184 -11.20 -4.98 23.79
CA ALA A 184 -11.20 -6.42 23.54
C ALA A 184 -9.82 -6.97 23.24
N SER A 185 -8.98 -6.23 22.52
CA SER A 185 -7.63 -6.64 22.12
C SER A 185 -6.56 -6.31 23.18
N GLY A 186 -6.82 -5.39 24.12
CA GLY A 186 -5.81 -4.80 25.00
C GLY A 186 -4.83 -3.87 24.28
N ILE A 187 -5.04 -3.59 22.99
CA ILE A 187 -4.15 -2.76 22.17
C ILE A 187 -4.63 -1.31 22.20
N LYS A 188 -3.77 -0.37 22.62
CA LYS A 188 -4.03 1.07 22.44
C LYS A 188 -3.91 1.42 20.96
N GLY A 189 -5.03 1.44 20.26
CA GLY A 189 -5.07 1.42 18.83
C GLY A 189 -5.57 2.67 18.14
N ARG A 190 -6.16 3.64 18.89
CA ARG A 190 -6.70 4.86 18.28
C ARG A 190 -5.63 5.84 17.86
N LEU A 191 -5.79 6.40 16.66
CA LEU A 191 -5.01 7.52 16.19
C LEU A 191 -5.92 8.75 16.01
N ARG A 192 -5.54 9.86 16.62
CA ARG A 192 -6.24 11.15 16.44
C ARG A 192 -5.90 11.80 15.09
N ARG A 193 -4.71 11.50 14.55
CA ARG A 193 -4.20 12.04 13.28
C ARG A 193 -3.43 10.94 12.56
N GLY A 194 -3.63 10.81 11.27
CA GLY A 194 -2.95 9.81 10.44
C GLY A 194 -3.72 9.47 9.17
N LEU A 195 -3.17 8.59 8.37
CA LEU A 195 -3.80 8.07 7.15
C LEU A 195 -4.92 7.06 7.48
N MET A 196 -4.84 6.44 8.65
CA MET A 196 -5.85 5.56 9.23
C MET A 196 -6.20 6.05 10.65
N PRO A 197 -7.43 5.82 11.15
CA PRO A 197 -7.82 6.16 12.51
C PRO A 197 -7.35 5.14 13.56
N VAL A 198 -6.71 4.06 13.14
CA VAL A 198 -6.19 2.98 13.99
C VAL A 198 -4.71 2.75 13.76
N THR A 199 -4.02 2.20 14.77
CA THR A 199 -2.61 1.81 14.66
C THR A 199 -2.44 0.54 13.81
N PRO A 200 -1.24 0.29 13.24
CA PRO A 200 -0.94 -0.97 12.58
C PRO A 200 -1.17 -2.20 13.45
N SER A 201 -0.92 -2.11 14.76
CA SER A 201 -1.13 -3.23 15.70
C SER A 201 -2.61 -3.59 15.83
N LEU A 202 -3.51 -2.58 15.99
CA LEU A 202 -4.94 -2.84 16.05
C LEU A 202 -5.48 -3.33 14.70
N TRP A 203 -5.00 -2.77 13.59
CA TRP A 203 -5.33 -3.23 12.25
C TRP A 203 -4.98 -4.70 12.06
N LYS A 204 -3.77 -5.10 12.43
CA LYS A 204 -3.32 -6.50 12.36
C LYS A 204 -4.21 -7.42 13.18
N TRP A 205 -4.56 -7.03 14.41
CA TRP A 205 -5.46 -7.81 15.26
C TRP A 205 -6.85 -7.99 14.63
N LEU A 206 -7.39 -6.96 14.00
CA LEU A 206 -8.68 -7.02 13.30
C LEU A 206 -8.70 -8.03 12.14
N HIS A 207 -7.55 -8.26 11.50
CA HIS A 207 -7.41 -9.17 10.36
C HIS A 207 -6.88 -10.57 10.73
N GLN A 208 -6.61 -10.83 12.00
CA GLN A 208 -6.30 -12.18 12.47
C GLN A 208 -7.57 -13.00 12.54
N GLU A 209 -7.51 -14.26 12.06
CA GLU A 209 -8.59 -15.21 12.25
C GLU A 209 -8.83 -15.40 13.75
N SER A 210 -10.11 -15.43 14.14
CA SER A 210 -10.47 -15.79 15.53
C SER A 210 -10.11 -17.26 15.69
N VAL A 211 -9.08 -17.56 16.50
CA VAL A 211 -8.82 -18.94 16.92
C VAL A 211 -10.04 -19.36 17.71
N SER A 212 -10.92 -20.14 17.08
CA SER A 212 -12.08 -20.80 17.69
C SER A 212 -11.63 -21.97 18.55
#